data_1828479ef53bddab304d5d9a2ffabbef
#
_entry.id   1828479ef53bddab304d5d9a2ffabbef
#
_cell.length_a   1.000
_cell.length_b   1.000
_cell.length_c   1.000
_cell.angle_alpha   90.00
_cell.angle_beta   90.00
_cell.angle_gamma   90.00
#
_symmetry.space_group_name_H-M   'P 1'
#
loop_
_entity.id
_entity.type
_entity.pdbx_description
1 polymer ?
#
loop_
_entity_poly.entity_id
_entity_poly.type
_entity_poly.pdbx_seq_one_letter_code
_entity_poly.pdbx_strand_id
1 'polypeptide(L)'
;MPLQNGLAENTSRVGETELLNFYFAARTGYNQTFAGMHNLKGSLGVQAVINSTEYDSGEGINAESDYYYLLGSTSSNIGRKVGGYIDKFNWVNINANLTYTYNHLVGVGVTLASDYASSFGNDAPSMAVFPSVNAAFYAKNAPGVRNVDFINQLTLRAEYVTTGNSRF
;
A
#
# COMPACT_ATOMS: atom_id res chain seq x y z
N MET A 1 -39.86 7.73 -23.68
CA MET A 1 -39.24 8.07 -24.99
C MET A 1 -40.22 7.81 -26.08
N PRO A 2 -40.35 8.66 -27.10
CA PRO A 2 -41.22 8.37 -28.21
C PRO A 2 -40.70 7.14 -28.98
N LEU A 3 -41.59 6.22 -29.27
CA LEU A 3 -41.33 5.08 -30.13
C LEU A 3 -40.90 5.57 -31.53
N GLN A 4 -39.66 5.42 -31.89
CA GLN A 4 -39.23 5.57 -33.29
C GLN A 4 -39.35 4.21 -33.94
N ASN A 5 -40.15 4.13 -34.96
CA ASN A 5 -40.39 2.93 -35.78
C ASN A 5 -40.97 1.71 -35.04
N GLY A 6 -41.71 1.91 -33.95
CA GLY A 6 -42.36 0.81 -33.21
C GLY A 6 -41.45 -0.09 -32.38
N LEU A 7 -40.17 0.32 -32.20
CA LEU A 7 -39.21 -0.37 -31.36
C LEU A 7 -39.03 0.41 -30.07
N ALA A 8 -39.25 -0.23 -28.93
CA ALA A 8 -38.90 0.34 -27.62
C ALA A 8 -37.40 0.14 -27.39
N GLU A 9 -36.65 1.20 -27.24
CA GLU A 9 -35.21 1.17 -26.92
C GLU A 9 -34.99 1.61 -25.47
N ASN A 10 -35.55 0.89 -24.53
CA ASN A 10 -35.23 1.10 -23.13
C ASN A 10 -34.14 0.12 -22.66
N THR A 11 -33.27 0.58 -21.79
CA THR A 11 -32.19 -0.22 -21.21
C THR A 11 -32.22 -0.08 -19.70
N SER A 12 -32.23 -1.20 -19.02
CA SER A 12 -32.06 -1.28 -17.57
C SER A 12 -30.69 -1.90 -17.25
N ARG A 13 -29.94 -1.24 -16.37
CA ARG A 13 -28.62 -1.72 -15.94
C ARG A 13 -28.56 -1.76 -14.44
N VAL A 14 -27.95 -2.83 -13.93
CA VAL A 14 -27.63 -3.01 -12.52
C VAL A 14 -26.18 -3.45 -12.42
N GLY A 15 -25.46 -2.91 -11.45
CA GLY A 15 -24.10 -3.35 -11.15
C GLY A 15 -23.91 -3.31 -9.63
N GLU A 16 -23.23 -4.31 -9.13
CA GLU A 16 -22.84 -4.43 -7.74
C GLU A 16 -21.33 -4.60 -7.66
N THR A 17 -20.71 -3.93 -6.71
CA THR A 17 -19.28 -4.07 -6.45
C THR A 17 -19.13 -4.41 -4.97
N GLU A 18 -18.53 -5.56 -4.71
CA GLU A 18 -18.11 -5.96 -3.37
C GLU A 18 -16.60 -5.78 -3.26
N LEU A 19 -16.15 -5.02 -2.26
CA LEU A 19 -14.75 -4.79 -1.93
C LEU A 19 -14.46 -5.36 -0.55
N LEU A 20 -13.64 -6.41 -0.51
CA LEU A 20 -13.09 -6.95 0.72
C LEU A 20 -11.62 -6.54 0.83
N ASN A 21 -11.30 -5.81 1.88
CA ASN A 21 -9.93 -5.39 2.16
C ASN A 21 -9.54 -5.80 3.58
N PHE A 22 -8.52 -6.63 3.69
CA PHE A 22 -7.94 -7.05 4.95
C PHE A 22 -6.53 -6.46 5.09
N TYR A 23 -6.31 -5.72 6.18
CA TYR A 23 -5.01 -5.16 6.53
C TYR A 23 -4.51 -5.78 7.84
N PHE A 24 -3.27 -6.24 7.82
CA PHE A 24 -2.56 -6.74 8.98
C PHE A 24 -1.23 -5.98 9.13
N ALA A 25 -0.88 -5.61 10.37
CA ALA A 25 0.42 -5.06 10.68
C ALA A 25 0.89 -5.55 12.05
N ALA A 26 2.15 -5.94 12.12
CA ALA A 26 2.82 -6.27 13.36
C ALA A 26 4.22 -5.66 13.38
N ARG A 27 4.64 -5.16 14.53
CA ARG A 27 5.97 -4.61 14.72
C ARG A 27 6.52 -4.96 16.09
N THR A 28 7.80 -5.32 16.13
CA THR A 28 8.55 -5.50 17.37
C THR A 28 9.78 -4.61 17.37
N GLY A 29 10.27 -4.26 18.54
CA GLY A 29 11.44 -3.40 18.66
C GLY A 29 12.29 -3.77 19.85
N TYR A 30 13.57 -3.48 19.73
CA TYR A 30 14.59 -3.64 20.76
C TYR A 30 15.34 -2.31 20.94
N ASN A 31 15.61 -1.93 22.16
CA ASN A 31 16.41 -0.75 22.47
C ASN A 31 17.19 -1.00 23.77
N GLN A 32 18.50 -1.00 23.67
CA GLN A 32 19.39 -1.24 24.81
C GLN A 32 20.60 -0.34 24.76
N THR A 33 20.99 0.16 25.92
CA THR A 33 22.24 0.90 26.11
C THR A 33 23.23 0.06 26.93
N PHE A 34 24.43 -0.12 26.39
CA PHE A 34 25.52 -0.86 27.01
C PHE A 34 26.63 0.11 27.45
N ALA A 35 27.23 -0.14 28.60
CA ALA A 35 28.31 0.66 29.17
C ALA A 35 28.05 2.20 29.15
N GLY A 36 26.78 2.62 29.17
CA GLY A 36 26.38 4.03 29.16
C GLY A 36 26.67 4.80 27.86
N MET A 37 27.40 4.22 26.92
CA MET A 37 27.87 4.90 25.71
C MET A 37 27.38 4.25 24.42
N HIS A 38 27.06 2.97 24.43
CA HIS A 38 26.69 2.20 23.24
C HIS A 38 25.19 1.98 23.23
N ASN A 39 24.45 2.62 22.36
CA ASN A 39 23.02 2.39 22.21
C ASN A 39 22.72 1.63 20.91
N LEU A 40 22.03 0.50 21.05
CA LEU A 40 21.57 -0.33 19.94
C LEU A 40 20.05 -0.33 19.92
N LYS A 41 19.49 0.09 18.76
CA LYS A 41 18.06 0.04 18.48
C LYS A 41 17.82 -0.84 17.28
N GLY A 42 16.90 -1.78 17.42
CA GLY A 42 16.44 -2.63 16.32
C GLY A 42 14.94 -2.62 16.24
N SER A 43 14.40 -2.79 15.04
CA SER A 43 12.97 -3.05 14.84
C SER A 43 12.77 -3.97 13.66
N LEU A 44 11.76 -4.82 13.78
CA LEU A 44 11.26 -5.69 12.72
C LEU A 44 9.77 -5.44 12.58
N GLY A 45 9.31 -5.25 11.35
CA GLY A 45 7.92 -5.02 11.03
C GLY A 45 7.46 -5.89 9.86
N VAL A 46 6.20 -6.26 9.87
CA VAL A 46 5.50 -6.89 8.77
C VAL A 46 4.16 -6.19 8.56
N GLN A 47 3.80 -5.97 7.31
CA GLN A 47 2.51 -5.43 6.90
C GLN A 47 2.00 -6.28 5.75
N ALA A 48 0.71 -6.54 5.72
CA ALA A 48 0.06 -7.27 4.64
C ALA A 48 -1.27 -6.64 4.30
N VAL A 49 -1.56 -6.56 3.00
CA VAL A 49 -2.84 -6.17 2.44
C VAL A 49 -3.33 -7.31 1.56
N ILE A 50 -4.52 -7.78 1.82
CA ILE A 50 -5.24 -8.75 0.99
C ILE A 50 -6.51 -8.05 0.51
N ASN A 51 -6.61 -7.85 -0.79
CA ASN A 51 -7.74 -7.19 -1.42
C ASN A 51 -8.41 -8.14 -2.41
N SER A 52 -9.74 -8.18 -2.38
CA SER A 52 -10.57 -8.85 -3.37
C SER A 52 -11.68 -7.89 -3.76
N THR A 53 -11.77 -7.61 -5.05
CA THR A 53 -12.84 -6.83 -5.65
C THR A 53 -13.63 -7.75 -6.55
N GLU A 54 -14.92 -7.89 -6.29
CA GLU A 54 -15.86 -8.61 -7.13
C GLU A 54 -16.85 -7.59 -7.72
N TYR A 55 -17.01 -7.65 -9.01
CA TYR A 55 -17.95 -6.81 -9.74
C TYR A 55 -18.86 -7.69 -10.57
N ASP A 56 -20.15 -7.53 -10.35
CA ASP A 56 -21.20 -8.16 -11.12
C ASP A 56 -22.07 -7.11 -11.79
N SER A 57 -22.48 -7.38 -13.02
CA SER A 57 -23.34 -6.48 -13.77
C SER A 57 -24.37 -7.23 -14.59
N GLY A 58 -25.52 -6.61 -14.73
CA GLY A 58 -26.58 -7.07 -15.60
C GLY A 58 -27.13 -5.92 -16.43
N GLU A 59 -27.47 -6.20 -17.68
CA GLU A 59 -28.14 -5.30 -18.60
C GLU A 59 -29.34 -6.01 -19.22
N GLY A 60 -30.47 -5.32 -19.22
CA GLY A 60 -31.69 -5.74 -19.93
C GLY A 60 -32.10 -4.67 -20.93
N ILE A 61 -32.44 -5.08 -22.14
CA ILE A 61 -32.94 -4.18 -23.19
C ILE A 61 -34.38 -4.59 -23.59
N ASN A 62 -35.16 -3.61 -24.03
CA ASN A 62 -36.53 -3.78 -24.47
C ASN A 62 -37.43 -4.38 -23.38
N ALA A 63 -37.43 -3.78 -22.17
CA ALA A 63 -38.45 -4.11 -21.18
C ALA A 63 -39.86 -3.74 -21.67
N GLU A 64 -40.88 -4.46 -21.18
CA GLU A 64 -42.27 -4.24 -21.59
C GLU A 64 -42.80 -2.83 -21.27
N SER A 65 -42.19 -2.16 -20.33
CA SER A 65 -42.59 -0.80 -19.91
C SER A 65 -41.42 -0.01 -19.35
N ASP A 66 -41.40 1.29 -19.58
CA ASP A 66 -40.43 2.23 -18.99
C ASP A 66 -40.60 2.41 -17.47
N TYR A 67 -41.69 1.88 -16.91
CA TYR A 67 -41.95 1.93 -15.45
C TYR A 67 -41.30 0.75 -14.69
N TYR A 68 -40.81 -0.26 -15.38
CA TYR A 68 -40.17 -1.43 -14.75
C TYR A 68 -38.65 -1.31 -14.81
N TYR A 69 -38.03 -1.10 -13.64
CA TYR A 69 -36.58 -0.97 -13.49
C TYR A 69 -35.84 -2.30 -13.23
N LEU A 70 -36.61 -3.41 -13.23
CA LEU A 70 -36.04 -4.72 -12.96
C LEU A 70 -35.52 -5.39 -14.22
N LEU A 71 -34.29 -5.94 -14.15
CA LEU A 71 -33.71 -6.72 -15.26
C LEU A 71 -34.58 -7.88 -15.71
N GLY A 72 -35.35 -8.46 -14.77
CA GLY A 72 -36.28 -9.56 -15.03
C GLY A 72 -37.49 -9.21 -15.92
N SER A 73 -37.80 -7.93 -16.11
CA SER A 73 -38.92 -7.45 -16.91
C SER A 73 -38.63 -7.41 -18.43
N THR A 74 -37.38 -7.72 -18.84
CA THR A 74 -37.04 -7.84 -20.25
C THR A 74 -37.80 -8.99 -20.92
N SER A 75 -38.53 -8.70 -21.98
CA SER A 75 -39.41 -9.65 -22.68
C SER A 75 -38.68 -10.80 -23.38
N SER A 76 -37.40 -10.66 -23.66
CA SER A 76 -36.58 -11.63 -24.35
C SER A 76 -35.28 -11.95 -23.62
N ASN A 77 -34.94 -13.23 -23.52
CA ASN A 77 -33.65 -13.67 -22.99
C ASN A 77 -32.45 -13.20 -23.83
N ILE A 78 -32.67 -12.89 -25.12
CA ILE A 78 -31.63 -12.37 -26.03
C ILE A 78 -31.24 -10.96 -25.65
N GLY A 79 -32.13 -10.19 -25.03
CA GLY A 79 -31.89 -8.82 -24.56
C GLY A 79 -31.21 -8.73 -23.21
N ARG A 80 -30.80 -9.84 -22.59
CA ARG A 80 -30.13 -9.86 -21.29
C ARG A 80 -28.65 -10.11 -21.45
N LYS A 81 -27.84 -9.28 -20.86
CA LYS A 81 -26.40 -9.45 -20.77
C LYS A 81 -26.00 -9.49 -19.30
N VAL A 82 -25.12 -10.40 -18.96
CA VAL A 82 -24.51 -10.48 -17.65
C VAL A 82 -23.00 -10.44 -17.83
N GLY A 83 -22.31 -9.81 -16.89
CA GLY A 83 -20.87 -9.71 -16.89
C GLY A 83 -20.37 -9.49 -15.48
N GLY A 84 -19.12 -9.75 -15.26
CA GLY A 84 -18.47 -9.53 -14.00
C GLY A 84 -17.01 -9.91 -14.08
N TYR A 85 -16.26 -9.54 -13.05
CA TYR A 85 -14.88 -9.93 -12.88
C TYR A 85 -14.52 -9.98 -11.40
N ILE A 86 -13.50 -10.75 -11.09
CA ILE A 86 -12.89 -10.78 -9.76
C ILE A 86 -11.45 -10.30 -9.94
N ASP A 87 -11.07 -9.26 -9.21
CA ASP A 87 -9.71 -8.77 -9.13
C ASP A 87 -9.17 -9.00 -7.72
N LYS A 88 -7.93 -9.50 -7.63
CA LYS A 88 -7.26 -9.81 -6.37
C LYS A 88 -5.89 -9.17 -6.34
N PHE A 89 -5.64 -8.41 -5.29
CA PHE A 89 -4.37 -7.79 -5.03
C PHE A 89 -3.87 -8.15 -3.64
N ASN A 90 -2.70 -8.78 -3.58
CA ASN A 90 -2.03 -9.11 -2.33
C ASN A 90 -0.68 -8.39 -2.28
N TRP A 91 -0.43 -7.73 -1.18
CA TRP A 91 0.84 -7.06 -0.93
C TRP A 91 1.34 -7.39 0.48
N VAL A 92 2.63 -7.66 0.58
CA VAL A 92 3.31 -7.92 1.85
C VAL A 92 4.59 -7.11 1.89
N ASN A 93 4.79 -6.35 2.95
CA ASN A 93 6.03 -5.64 3.25
C ASN A 93 6.65 -6.22 4.51
N ILE A 94 7.94 -6.54 4.44
CA ILE A 94 8.76 -6.89 5.60
C ILE A 94 9.85 -5.85 5.71
N ASN A 95 10.01 -5.26 6.90
CA ASN A 95 11.05 -4.26 7.13
C ASN A 95 11.83 -4.56 8.40
N ALA A 96 13.13 -4.36 8.32
CA ALA A 96 14.05 -4.46 9.43
C ALA A 96 14.89 -3.19 9.51
N ASN A 97 15.08 -2.66 10.71
CA ASN A 97 15.93 -1.51 10.95
C ASN A 97 16.87 -1.82 12.11
N LEU A 98 18.13 -1.46 11.95
CA LEU A 98 19.14 -1.53 13.01
C LEU A 98 19.89 -0.20 13.07
N THR A 99 19.92 0.43 14.22
CA THR A 99 20.64 1.67 14.47
C THR A 99 21.56 1.51 15.66
N TYR A 100 22.81 1.87 15.49
CA TYR A 100 23.80 1.94 16.54
C TYR A 100 24.22 3.38 16.75
N THR A 101 24.27 3.80 18.01
CA THR A 101 24.73 5.15 18.38
C THR A 101 25.82 5.04 19.45
N TYR A 102 26.94 5.70 19.20
CA TYR A 102 28.05 5.78 20.13
C TYR A 102 28.08 7.13 20.83
N ASN A 103 28.10 7.09 22.17
CA ASN A 103 28.22 8.22 23.08
C ASN A 103 27.28 9.40 22.76
N HIS A 104 26.12 9.12 22.19
CA HIS A 104 25.19 10.13 21.68
C HIS A 104 25.82 11.11 20.66
N LEU A 105 27.00 10.78 20.12
CA LEU A 105 27.77 11.63 19.22
C LEU A 105 27.69 11.16 17.76
N VAL A 106 27.83 9.88 17.51
CA VAL A 106 27.79 9.31 16.17
C VAL A 106 26.76 8.21 16.14
N GLY A 107 25.90 8.22 15.13
CA GLY A 107 24.94 7.17 14.85
C GLY A 107 25.16 6.61 13.44
N VAL A 108 25.00 5.30 13.29
CA VAL A 108 24.92 4.61 12.01
C VAL A 108 23.70 3.72 12.00
N GLY A 109 23.01 3.64 10.87
CA GLY A 109 21.82 2.82 10.74
C GLY A 109 21.78 2.10 9.40
N VAL A 110 21.15 0.93 9.41
CA VAL A 110 20.85 0.13 8.24
C VAL A 110 19.35 -0.19 8.27
N THR A 111 18.69 -0.01 7.15
CA THR A 111 17.29 -0.44 6.97
C THR A 111 17.24 -1.37 5.77
N LEU A 112 16.51 -2.46 5.92
CA LEU A 112 16.19 -3.40 4.86
C LEU A 112 14.67 -3.48 4.76
N ALA A 113 14.12 -3.12 3.62
CA ALA A 113 12.71 -3.32 3.30
C ALA A 113 12.58 -4.29 2.14
N SER A 114 11.57 -5.13 2.17
CA SER A 114 11.25 -6.07 1.11
C SER A 114 9.76 -6.04 0.85
N ASP A 115 9.39 -5.80 -0.41
CA ASP A 115 8.02 -5.80 -0.88
C ASP A 115 7.75 -7.00 -1.77
N TYR A 116 6.65 -7.66 -1.50
CA TYR A 116 6.04 -8.67 -2.35
C TYR A 116 4.68 -8.17 -2.79
N ALA A 117 4.38 -8.24 -4.08
CA ALA A 117 3.07 -7.91 -4.61
C ALA A 117 2.65 -8.90 -5.70
N SER A 118 1.38 -9.31 -5.67
CA SER A 118 0.81 -10.24 -6.67
C SER A 118 0.69 -9.64 -8.07
N SER A 119 0.78 -8.30 -8.18
CA SER A 119 0.66 -7.55 -9.44
C SER A 119 1.96 -7.46 -10.25
N PHE A 120 3.08 -7.99 -9.75
CA PHE A 120 4.37 -7.88 -10.45
C PHE A 120 4.45 -8.64 -11.78
N GLY A 121 3.43 -9.43 -12.13
CA GLY A 121 3.39 -10.18 -13.39
C GLY A 121 4.37 -11.36 -13.43
N ASN A 122 4.29 -12.15 -14.49
CA ASN A 122 5.10 -13.37 -14.62
C ASN A 122 6.58 -13.07 -14.97
N ASP A 123 6.89 -11.89 -15.50
CA ASP A 123 8.22 -11.50 -15.99
C ASP A 123 9.02 -10.65 -14.99
N ALA A 124 8.42 -10.28 -13.86
CA ALA A 124 9.08 -9.53 -12.80
C ALA A 124 9.30 -10.38 -11.55
N PRO A 125 10.40 -10.17 -10.81
CA PRO A 125 10.55 -10.84 -9.53
C PRO A 125 9.40 -10.45 -8.60
N SER A 126 8.73 -11.45 -8.05
CA SER A 126 7.60 -11.25 -7.14
C SER A 126 7.99 -10.57 -5.81
N MET A 127 9.29 -10.40 -5.58
CA MET A 127 9.84 -9.77 -4.38
C MET A 127 10.93 -8.75 -4.77
N ALA A 128 10.81 -7.54 -4.25
CA ALA A 128 11.80 -6.49 -4.37
C ALA A 128 12.43 -6.18 -3.01
N VAL A 129 13.74 -5.90 -2.99
CA VAL A 129 14.50 -5.60 -1.77
C VAL A 129 15.10 -4.22 -1.87
N PHE A 130 14.93 -3.40 -0.84
CA PHE A 130 15.33 -2.00 -0.78
C PHE A 130 16.24 -1.76 0.43
N PRO A 131 17.56 -1.91 0.28
CA PRO A 131 18.49 -1.55 1.33
C PRO A 131 18.67 -0.04 1.43
N SER A 132 18.84 0.45 2.66
CA SER A 132 19.28 1.82 2.92
C SER A 132 20.26 1.87 4.07
N VAL A 133 21.15 2.86 4.04
CA VAL A 133 22.12 3.11 5.10
C VAL A 133 22.10 4.60 5.44
N ASN A 134 22.28 4.91 6.71
CA ASN A 134 22.35 6.27 7.18
C ASN A 134 23.47 6.45 8.22
N ALA A 135 23.99 7.66 8.28
CA ALA A 135 24.94 8.09 9.31
C ALA A 135 24.52 9.46 9.86
N ALA A 136 24.69 9.66 11.14
CA ALA A 136 24.39 10.90 11.81
C ALA A 136 25.53 11.32 12.75
N PHE A 137 25.88 12.59 12.72
CA PHE A 137 26.78 13.20 13.65
C PHE A 137 26.04 14.26 14.45
N TYR A 138 25.91 14.04 15.76
CA TYR A 138 25.22 14.94 16.70
C TYR A 138 26.20 15.97 17.23
N ALA A 139 26.53 16.97 16.42
CA ALA A 139 27.58 17.93 16.67
C ALA A 139 27.35 18.76 17.96
N LYS A 140 26.10 18.98 18.36
CA LYS A 140 25.79 19.63 19.65
C LYS A 140 26.38 18.88 20.85
N ASN A 141 26.54 17.58 20.77
CA ASN A 141 27.08 16.74 21.84
C ASN A 141 28.63 16.71 21.85
N ALA A 142 29.27 17.25 20.80
CA ALA A 142 30.73 17.32 20.72
C ALA A 142 31.34 18.31 21.75
N PRO A 143 32.51 18.00 22.30
CA PRO A 143 33.13 18.81 23.36
C PRO A 143 33.26 20.29 23.03
N GLY A 144 33.50 20.67 21.78
CA GLY A 144 33.63 22.06 21.34
C GLY A 144 32.32 22.83 21.15
N VAL A 145 31.18 22.12 20.99
CA VAL A 145 29.87 22.73 20.69
C VAL A 145 28.89 22.58 21.84
N ARG A 146 29.16 21.67 22.76
CA ARG A 146 28.25 21.31 23.85
C ARG A 146 27.88 22.53 24.73
N ASN A 147 28.82 23.41 24.97
CA ASN A 147 28.66 24.57 25.87
C ASN A 147 28.27 25.87 25.13
N VAL A 148 27.90 25.78 23.86
CA VAL A 148 27.48 26.96 23.09
C VAL A 148 25.97 27.15 23.29
N ASP A 149 25.57 28.13 24.09
CA ASP A 149 24.18 28.29 24.57
C ASP A 149 23.18 28.64 23.48
N PHE A 150 23.60 29.33 22.42
CA PHE A 150 22.69 29.70 21.32
C PHE A 150 22.40 28.53 20.34
N ILE A 151 23.14 27.41 20.46
CA ILE A 151 22.93 26.22 19.64
C ILE A 151 22.21 25.17 20.50
N ASN A 152 20.92 24.99 20.27
CA ASN A 152 20.15 23.97 20.98
C ASN A 152 20.33 22.58 20.35
N GLN A 153 20.42 22.51 19.01
CA GLN A 153 20.61 21.27 18.27
C GLN A 153 21.44 21.53 17.02
N LEU A 154 22.42 20.67 16.77
CA LEU A 154 23.18 20.63 15.54
C LEU A 154 23.45 19.17 15.19
N THR A 155 22.88 18.72 14.07
CA THR A 155 23.02 17.33 13.58
C THR A 155 23.31 17.34 12.09
N LEU A 156 24.40 16.70 11.71
CA LEU A 156 24.71 16.40 10.30
C LEU A 156 24.25 14.98 9.99
N ARG A 157 23.57 14.79 8.86
CA ARG A 157 23.08 13.48 8.43
C ARG A 157 23.47 13.22 6.97
N ALA A 158 23.83 11.97 6.70
CA ALA A 158 24.00 11.45 5.37
C ALA A 158 23.20 10.16 5.25
N GLU A 159 22.50 9.99 4.13
CA GLU A 159 21.67 8.84 3.90
C GLU A 159 21.77 8.40 2.43
N TYR A 160 21.87 7.11 2.23
CA TYR A 160 21.72 6.47 0.92
C TYR A 160 20.52 5.52 0.98
N VAL A 161 19.54 5.76 0.13
CA VAL A 161 18.27 5.02 0.10
C VAL A 161 18.05 4.43 -1.28
N THR A 162 17.73 3.16 -1.32
CA THR A 162 17.20 2.51 -2.51
C THR A 162 15.70 2.39 -2.35
N THR A 163 14.95 2.87 -3.34
CA THR A 163 13.50 2.79 -3.38
C THR A 163 13.04 2.21 -4.70
N GLY A 164 11.91 1.55 -4.69
CA GLY A 164 11.22 1.07 -5.88
C GLY A 164 9.79 1.56 -5.92
N ASN A 165 9.22 1.59 -7.11
CA ASN A 165 7.82 1.88 -7.33
C ASN A 165 7.18 0.69 -8.03
N SER A 166 6.20 0.06 -7.38
CA SER A 166 5.31 -0.89 -8.03
C SER A 166 4.18 -0.09 -8.69
N ARG A 167 4.12 -0.11 -10.00
CA ARG A 167 2.96 0.42 -10.72
C ARG A 167 1.79 -0.54 -10.53
N PHE A 168 0.73 -0.02 -9.97
CA PHE A 168 -0.57 -0.67 -9.87
C PHE A 168 -1.41 -0.29 -11.08
#